data_b124d1aa24dc6a70082287df30f2ede7
#
_entry.id   b124d1aa24dc6a70082287df30f2ede7
#
_cell.length_a   1.000
_cell.length_b   1.000
_cell.length_c   1.000
_cell.angle_alpha   90.00
_cell.angle_beta   90.00
_cell.angle_gamma   90.00
#
_symmetry.space_group_name_H-M   'P 1'
#
loop_
_entity.id
_entity.type
_entity.pdbx_description
1 polymer ?
#
loop_
_entity_poly.entity_id
_entity_poly.type
_entity_poly.pdbx_seq_one_letter_code
_entity_poly.pdbx_strand_id
1 'polypeptide(L)'
;MKRIGLLSDTHGWLDPKLTDFFQDCDEVWHCGDMGDVAVADALAARFRLRAVYGNIDGGVLRQMFRETEVFECEGVKVVMTHIGGYPGRYDLRIKPLLLAEAPRLFVCGHSHIAKVMFDKKLNCLHVNPGAAGRYGFHKVRTAVRFVLD
;
A
#
# COMPACT_ATOMS: atom_id res chain seq x y z
N MET A 1 -8.77 16.85 -6.51
CA MET A 1 -7.60 16.65 -5.63
C MET A 1 -7.97 15.78 -4.45
N LYS A 2 -7.19 14.73 -4.21
CA LYS A 2 -7.33 13.89 -3.01
C LYS A 2 -5.99 13.71 -2.32
N ARG A 3 -6.01 13.79 -1.00
CA ARG A 3 -4.87 13.50 -0.14
C ARG A 3 -4.93 12.06 0.29
N ILE A 4 -3.86 11.32 0.03
CA ILE A 4 -3.78 9.89 0.25
C ILE A 4 -2.71 9.59 1.30
N GLY A 5 -3.08 8.79 2.30
CA GLY A 5 -2.14 8.18 3.21
C GLY A 5 -1.82 6.77 2.75
N LEU A 6 -0.55 6.39 2.75
CA LEU A 6 -0.11 5.08 2.28
C LEU A 6 0.74 4.43 3.36
N LEU A 7 0.38 3.21 3.75
CA LEU A 7 1.15 2.42 4.71
C LEU A 7 1.12 0.94 4.33
N SER A 8 2.01 0.18 4.93
CA SER A 8 2.10 -1.27 4.73
C SER A 8 2.77 -1.94 5.91
N ASP A 9 2.61 -3.26 5.99
CA ASP A 9 3.41 -4.09 6.90
C ASP A 9 3.32 -3.64 8.36
N THR A 10 2.10 -3.48 8.84
CA THR A 10 1.82 -3.14 10.23
C THR A 10 2.01 -4.33 11.18
N HIS A 11 1.84 -5.55 10.68
CA HIS A 11 2.05 -6.79 11.43
C HIS A 11 1.38 -6.76 12.81
N GLY A 12 0.09 -6.41 12.83
CA GLY A 12 -0.73 -6.44 14.03
C GLY A 12 -0.61 -5.24 14.96
N TRP A 13 0.19 -4.22 14.58
CA TRP A 13 0.36 -3.03 15.39
C TRP A 13 0.24 -1.75 14.58
N LEU A 14 -0.70 -0.91 14.98
CA LEU A 14 -0.91 0.40 14.35
C LEU A 14 -0.34 1.48 15.27
N ASP A 15 0.71 2.17 14.79
CA ASP A 15 1.32 3.27 15.53
C ASP A 15 0.30 4.40 15.74
N PRO A 16 0.03 4.80 16.99
CA PRO A 16 -0.89 5.90 17.25
C PRO A 16 -0.53 7.21 16.55
N LYS A 17 0.75 7.43 16.26
CA LYS A 17 1.22 8.62 15.54
C LYS A 17 0.67 8.69 14.11
N LEU A 18 0.32 7.56 13.51
CA LEU A 18 -0.23 7.51 12.16
C LEU A 18 -1.59 8.18 12.06
N THR A 19 -2.38 8.14 13.12
CA THR A 19 -3.66 8.84 13.17
C THR A 19 -3.50 10.35 12.93
N ASP A 20 -2.51 10.94 13.58
CA ASP A 20 -2.21 12.36 13.41
C ASP A 20 -1.56 12.63 12.05
N PHE A 21 -0.67 11.74 11.64
CA PHE A 21 0.03 11.88 10.36
C PHE A 21 -0.94 11.87 9.17
N PHE A 22 -1.99 11.04 9.25
CA PHE A 22 -2.99 10.92 8.18
C PHE A 22 -4.23 11.77 8.39
N GLN A 23 -4.30 12.61 9.41
CA GLN A 23 -5.55 13.28 9.82
C GLN A 23 -6.24 14.08 8.70
N ASP A 24 -5.47 14.64 7.77
CA ASP A 24 -5.99 15.43 6.65
C ASP A 24 -6.13 14.61 5.35
N CYS A 25 -5.92 13.30 5.41
CA CYS A 25 -6.05 12.44 4.23
C CYS A 25 -7.52 12.13 3.95
N ASP A 26 -7.87 12.14 2.67
CA ASP A 26 -9.20 11.76 2.21
C ASP A 26 -9.38 10.25 2.19
N GLU A 27 -8.31 9.52 1.87
CA GLU A 27 -8.28 8.06 1.87
C GLU A 27 -6.96 7.58 2.48
N VAL A 28 -7.01 6.38 3.04
CA VAL A 28 -5.81 5.67 3.51
C VAL A 28 -5.76 4.32 2.80
N TRP A 29 -4.61 4.00 2.23
CA TRP A 29 -4.37 2.77 1.51
C TRP A 29 -3.34 1.91 2.25
N HIS A 30 -3.69 0.65 2.50
CA HIS A 30 -2.81 -0.32 3.17
C HIS A 30 -2.40 -1.41 2.18
N CYS A 31 -1.10 -1.58 2.00
CA CYS A 31 -0.53 -2.50 1.00
C CYS A 31 -0.28 -3.91 1.53
N GLY A 32 -0.98 -4.33 2.58
CA GLY A 32 -0.94 -5.72 3.05
C GLY A 32 -0.03 -5.99 4.24
N ASP A 33 -0.12 -7.20 4.74
CA ASP A 33 0.50 -7.63 6.00
C ASP A 33 0.02 -6.77 7.17
N MET A 34 -1.32 -6.69 7.29
CA MET A 34 -1.95 -6.02 8.43
C MET A 34 -1.69 -6.77 9.73
N GLY A 35 -1.75 -8.09 9.67
CA GLY A 35 -1.47 -8.98 10.79
C GLY A 35 -2.65 -9.23 11.70
N ASP A 36 -3.58 -8.29 11.80
CA ASP A 36 -4.76 -8.40 12.64
C ASP A 36 -5.89 -7.56 12.04
N VAL A 37 -7.12 -8.08 12.08
CA VAL A 37 -8.30 -7.36 11.63
C VAL A 37 -8.51 -6.06 12.41
N ALA A 38 -8.03 -5.98 13.64
CA ALA A 38 -8.11 -4.78 14.47
C ALA A 38 -7.43 -3.57 13.80
N VAL A 39 -6.35 -3.80 13.04
CA VAL A 39 -5.68 -2.72 12.28
C VAL A 39 -6.62 -2.18 11.20
N ALA A 40 -7.26 -3.07 10.44
CA ALA A 40 -8.22 -2.67 9.41
C ALA A 40 -9.40 -1.90 10.01
N ASP A 41 -9.96 -2.41 11.10
CA ASP A 41 -11.10 -1.79 11.78
C ASP A 41 -10.74 -0.39 12.32
N ALA A 42 -9.56 -0.25 12.91
CA ALA A 42 -9.09 1.04 13.44
C ALA A 42 -8.91 2.08 12.32
N LEU A 43 -8.36 1.68 11.19
CA LEU A 43 -8.20 2.57 10.04
C LEU A 43 -9.55 2.92 9.41
N ALA A 44 -10.43 1.94 9.22
CA ALA A 44 -11.75 2.14 8.62
C ALA A 44 -12.67 3.00 9.49
N ALA A 45 -12.47 3.02 10.82
CA ALA A 45 -13.24 3.85 11.73
C ALA A 45 -12.96 5.35 11.54
N ARG A 46 -11.80 5.72 10.98
CA ARG A 46 -11.38 7.10 10.85
C ARG A 46 -11.20 7.57 9.41
N PHE A 47 -10.92 6.65 8.50
CA PHE A 47 -10.57 6.97 7.12
C PHE A 47 -11.36 6.09 6.15
N ARG A 48 -11.48 6.56 4.91
CA ARG A 48 -11.90 5.68 3.81
C ARG A 48 -10.71 4.78 3.48
N LEU A 49 -10.85 3.50 3.82
CA LEU A 49 -9.78 2.51 3.67
C LEU A 49 -9.87 1.77 2.34
N ARG A 50 -8.76 1.74 1.61
CA ARG A 50 -8.52 0.75 0.56
C ARG A 50 -7.38 -0.13 1.01
N ALA A 51 -7.48 -1.44 0.78
CA ALA A 51 -6.44 -2.34 1.22
C ALA A 51 -6.38 -3.60 0.36
N VAL A 52 -5.23 -4.23 0.37
CA VAL A 52 -5.02 -5.59 -0.11
C VAL A 52 -4.51 -6.44 1.06
N TYR A 53 -4.67 -7.75 0.98
CA TYR A 53 -4.04 -8.62 1.98
C TYR A 53 -2.59 -8.96 1.57
N GLY A 54 -1.76 -9.25 2.55
CA GLY A 54 -0.39 -9.67 2.34
C GLY A 54 -0.19 -11.17 2.62
N ASN A 55 1.04 -11.62 2.46
CA ASN A 55 1.34 -13.05 2.59
C ASN A 55 1.14 -13.62 3.99
N ILE A 56 1.24 -12.78 5.04
CA ILE A 56 0.96 -13.25 6.41
C ILE A 56 -0.51 -13.17 6.79
N ASP A 57 -1.32 -12.42 6.03
CA ASP A 57 -2.73 -12.26 6.33
C ASP A 57 -3.50 -13.52 5.96
N GLY A 58 -4.42 -13.92 6.81
CA GLY A 58 -5.25 -15.10 6.60
C GLY A 58 -6.68 -14.85 7.00
N GLY A 59 -7.51 -15.90 6.99
CA GLY A 59 -8.87 -15.88 7.52
C GLY A 59 -9.70 -14.69 7.08
N VAL A 60 -10.13 -13.91 8.07
CA VAL A 60 -11.03 -12.78 7.87
C VAL A 60 -10.45 -11.72 6.93
N LEU A 61 -9.17 -11.41 7.04
CA LEU A 61 -8.53 -10.39 6.19
C LEU A 61 -8.59 -10.76 4.71
N ARG A 62 -8.41 -12.04 4.38
CA ARG A 62 -8.52 -12.50 2.98
C ARG A 62 -9.96 -12.52 2.47
N GLN A 63 -10.94 -12.58 3.36
CA GLN A 63 -12.33 -12.44 3.00
C GLN A 63 -12.74 -10.97 2.80
N MET A 64 -12.15 -10.06 3.57
CA MET A 64 -12.45 -8.63 3.52
C MET A 64 -11.81 -7.94 2.33
N PHE A 65 -10.60 -8.34 1.95
CA PHE A 65 -9.78 -7.65 0.94
C PHE A 65 -9.32 -8.62 -0.15
N ARG A 66 -8.95 -8.06 -1.30
CA ARG A 66 -8.37 -8.81 -2.42
C ARG A 66 -6.85 -8.83 -2.30
N GLU A 67 -6.22 -9.74 -3.03
CA GLU A 67 -4.77 -9.80 -3.15
C GLU A 67 -4.22 -8.58 -3.92
N THR A 68 -4.95 -8.15 -4.96
CA THR A 68 -4.57 -7.03 -5.82
C THR A 68 -5.80 -6.22 -6.15
N GLU A 69 -5.66 -4.90 -6.12
CA GLU A 69 -6.68 -3.95 -6.52
C GLU A 69 -6.22 -3.14 -7.73
N VAL A 70 -7.12 -2.96 -8.69
CA VAL A 70 -6.93 -2.07 -9.83
C VAL A 70 -8.08 -1.07 -9.80
N PHE A 71 -7.76 0.21 -9.71
CA PHE A 71 -8.78 1.24 -9.57
C PHE A 71 -8.31 2.58 -10.12
N GLU A 72 -9.23 3.50 -10.29
CA GLU A 72 -8.92 4.89 -10.62
C GLU A 72 -9.21 5.79 -9.41
N CYS A 73 -8.33 6.75 -9.22
CA CYS A 73 -8.48 7.77 -8.20
C CYS A 73 -8.05 9.11 -8.81
N GLU A 74 -8.96 10.06 -8.88
CA GLU A 74 -8.71 11.39 -9.49
C GLU A 74 -8.16 11.27 -10.94
N GLY A 75 -8.71 10.32 -11.71
CA GLY A 75 -8.28 10.08 -13.09
C GLY A 75 -6.95 9.34 -13.24
N VAL A 76 -6.33 8.95 -12.12
CA VAL A 76 -5.08 8.19 -12.11
C VAL A 76 -5.38 6.71 -11.94
N LYS A 77 -4.92 5.89 -12.88
CA LYS A 77 -5.06 4.43 -12.76
C LYS A 77 -4.00 3.89 -11.81
N VAL A 78 -4.46 3.15 -10.81
CA VAL A 78 -3.62 2.63 -9.72
C VAL A 78 -3.70 1.11 -9.70
N VAL A 79 -2.55 0.47 -9.53
CA VAL A 79 -2.46 -0.95 -9.15
C VAL A 79 -1.86 -1.01 -7.75
N MET A 80 -2.52 -1.75 -6.87
CA MET A 80 -2.06 -1.98 -5.50
C MET A 80 -1.98 -3.47 -5.24
N THR A 81 -0.83 -3.92 -4.74
CA THR A 81 -0.58 -5.31 -4.35
C THR A 81 0.44 -5.34 -3.21
N HIS A 82 0.52 -6.47 -2.50
CA HIS A 82 1.50 -6.57 -1.40
C HIS A 82 2.90 -6.83 -1.92
N ILE A 83 3.09 -7.89 -2.70
CA ILE A 83 4.41 -8.30 -3.19
C ILE A 83 4.57 -7.82 -4.62
N GLY A 84 5.29 -6.70 -4.80
CA GLY A 84 5.41 -6.06 -6.11
C GLY A 84 6.81 -6.07 -6.71
N GLY A 85 7.83 -6.22 -5.89
CA GLY A 85 9.19 -5.98 -6.34
C GLY A 85 9.46 -4.49 -6.52
N TYR A 86 10.23 -4.14 -7.54
CA TYR A 86 10.57 -2.73 -7.83
C TYR A 86 10.93 -2.58 -9.32
N PRO A 87 11.00 -1.36 -9.83
CA PRO A 87 11.32 -1.13 -11.24
C PRO A 87 12.59 -1.85 -11.69
N GLY A 88 12.48 -2.58 -12.79
CA GLY A 88 13.55 -3.45 -13.29
C GLY A 88 13.53 -4.87 -12.71
N ARG A 89 12.82 -5.09 -11.61
CA ARG A 89 12.71 -6.38 -10.93
C ARG A 89 11.33 -6.59 -10.31
N TYR A 90 10.27 -6.34 -11.08
CA TYR A 90 8.92 -6.62 -10.60
C TYR A 90 8.73 -8.10 -10.32
N ASP A 91 7.94 -8.39 -9.29
CA ASP A 91 7.54 -9.77 -8.99
C ASP A 91 6.85 -10.37 -10.22
N LEU A 92 7.20 -11.60 -10.56
CA LEU A 92 6.70 -12.26 -11.78
C LEU A 92 5.20 -12.47 -11.78
N ARG A 93 4.56 -12.48 -10.62
CA ARG A 93 3.10 -12.63 -10.50
C ARG A 93 2.34 -11.35 -10.83
N ILE A 94 2.95 -10.18 -10.57
CA ILE A 94 2.30 -8.88 -10.82
C ILE A 94 2.68 -8.29 -12.18
N LYS A 95 3.83 -8.65 -12.72
CA LYS A 95 4.35 -8.04 -13.95
C LYS A 95 3.38 -8.11 -15.13
N PRO A 96 2.72 -9.25 -15.43
CA PRO A 96 1.74 -9.29 -16.53
C PRO A 96 0.59 -8.30 -16.34
N LEU A 97 0.12 -8.12 -15.10
CA LEU A 97 -0.95 -7.18 -14.81
C LEU A 97 -0.51 -5.74 -15.02
N LEU A 98 0.72 -5.40 -14.60
CA LEU A 98 1.28 -4.06 -14.82
C LEU A 98 1.37 -3.73 -16.31
N LEU A 99 1.76 -4.70 -17.12
CA LEU A 99 1.85 -4.53 -18.57
C LEU A 99 0.45 -4.38 -19.21
N ALA A 100 -0.52 -5.18 -18.75
CA ALA A 100 -1.87 -5.16 -19.30
C ALA A 100 -2.65 -3.90 -18.88
N GLU A 101 -2.55 -3.50 -17.62
CA GLU A 101 -3.32 -2.39 -17.08
C GLU A 101 -2.66 -1.02 -17.32
N ALA A 102 -1.35 -0.99 -17.51
CA ALA A 102 -0.59 0.23 -17.74
C ALA A 102 -0.92 1.33 -16.72
N PRO A 103 -0.80 1.07 -15.40
CA PRO A 103 -1.13 2.08 -14.39
C PRO A 103 -0.14 3.24 -14.41
N ARG A 104 -0.60 4.41 -13.95
CA ARG A 104 0.26 5.57 -13.72
C ARG A 104 0.89 5.54 -12.33
N LEU A 105 0.29 4.79 -11.41
CA LEU A 105 0.77 4.63 -10.04
C LEU A 105 0.69 3.15 -9.64
N PHE A 106 1.80 2.64 -9.14
CA PHE A 106 1.90 1.28 -8.60
C PHE A 106 2.38 1.35 -7.16
N VAL A 107 1.56 0.87 -6.22
CA VAL A 107 1.88 0.85 -4.80
C VAL A 107 1.95 -0.58 -4.28
N CYS A 108 2.96 -0.86 -3.46
CA CYS A 108 3.18 -2.19 -2.89
C CYS A 108 3.92 -2.09 -1.54
N GLY A 109 4.12 -3.23 -0.90
CA GLY A 109 4.82 -3.34 0.38
C GLY A 109 5.84 -4.47 0.39
N HIS A 110 5.78 -5.31 1.41
CA HIS A 110 6.53 -6.55 1.61
C HIS A 110 8.02 -6.38 1.91
N SER A 111 8.76 -5.57 1.17
CA SER A 111 10.22 -5.44 1.35
C SER A 111 10.61 -4.72 2.65
N HIS A 112 9.68 -3.99 3.27
CA HIS A 112 9.92 -3.11 4.41
C HIS A 112 10.88 -1.95 4.08
N ILE A 113 11.13 -1.68 2.81
CA ILE A 113 12.04 -0.64 2.35
C ILE A 113 11.25 0.46 1.65
N ALA A 114 11.26 1.66 2.23
CA ALA A 114 10.61 2.82 1.61
C ALA A 114 11.32 3.16 0.30
N LYS A 115 10.53 3.26 -0.79
CA LYS A 115 11.08 3.56 -2.11
C LYS A 115 10.06 4.30 -2.94
N VAL A 116 10.49 5.41 -3.51
CA VAL A 116 9.73 6.17 -4.51
C VAL A 116 10.58 6.28 -5.75
N MET A 117 10.11 5.72 -6.87
CA MET A 117 10.89 5.66 -8.09
C MET A 117 9.97 5.69 -9.32
N PHE A 118 10.29 6.56 -10.28
CA PHE A 118 9.55 6.59 -11.54
C PHE A 118 10.15 5.60 -12.53
N ASP A 119 9.30 4.70 -13.03
CA ASP A 119 9.68 3.74 -14.06
C ASP A 119 9.39 4.34 -15.43
N LYS A 120 10.45 4.74 -16.14
CA LYS A 120 10.32 5.35 -17.47
C LYS A 120 9.80 4.37 -18.52
N LYS A 121 10.11 3.08 -18.39
CA LYS A 121 9.68 2.06 -19.36
C LYS A 121 8.17 1.86 -19.32
N LEU A 122 7.58 1.84 -18.11
CA LEU A 122 6.15 1.66 -17.92
C LEU A 122 5.39 2.98 -17.77
N ASN A 123 6.08 4.12 -17.72
CA ASN A 123 5.49 5.42 -17.43
C ASN A 123 4.64 5.38 -16.17
N CYS A 124 5.22 4.85 -15.10
CA CYS A 124 4.52 4.53 -13.86
C CYS A 124 5.35 4.94 -12.66
N LEU A 125 4.74 5.65 -11.71
CA LEU A 125 5.38 5.93 -10.43
C LEU A 125 5.21 4.73 -9.51
N HIS A 126 6.34 4.19 -9.03
CA HIS A 126 6.39 3.12 -8.05
C HIS A 126 6.56 3.70 -6.66
N VAL A 127 5.70 3.30 -5.72
CA VAL A 127 5.81 3.72 -4.32
C VAL A 127 5.66 2.52 -3.40
N ASN A 128 6.67 2.31 -2.56
CA ASN A 128 6.60 1.40 -1.43
C ASN A 128 6.76 2.26 -0.17
N PRO A 129 5.79 2.27 0.74
CA PRO A 129 5.87 3.15 1.92
C PRO A 129 6.82 2.64 2.99
N GLY A 130 7.44 1.47 2.80
CA GLY A 130 8.18 0.80 3.86
C GLY A 130 7.26 0.15 4.87
N ALA A 131 7.80 -0.29 6.00
CA ALA A 131 7.02 -0.91 7.06
C ALA A 131 6.59 0.10 8.10
N ALA A 132 5.29 0.15 8.39
CA ALA A 132 4.74 1.01 9.43
C ALA A 132 4.71 0.32 10.80
N GLY A 133 4.88 -1.00 10.83
CA GLY A 133 4.89 -1.81 12.05
C GLY A 133 6.28 -1.99 12.66
N ARG A 134 6.31 -2.76 13.74
CA ARG A 134 7.54 -3.00 14.53
C ARG A 134 8.26 -4.29 14.16
N TYR A 135 7.60 -5.17 13.40
CA TYR A 135 8.15 -6.47 13.03
C TYR A 135 8.94 -6.39 11.73
N GLY A 136 10.15 -6.93 11.72
CA GLY A 136 11.00 -7.05 10.54
C GLY A 136 12.41 -6.54 10.79
N PHE A 137 13.21 -6.48 9.73
CA PHE A 137 14.61 -6.06 9.79
C PHE A 137 14.81 -4.55 9.61
N HIS A 138 13.74 -3.81 9.35
CA HIS A 138 13.83 -2.36 9.19
C HIS A 138 14.15 -1.68 10.54
N LYS A 139 14.92 -0.60 10.48
CA LYS A 139 15.32 0.17 11.66
C LYS A 139 14.41 1.35 11.94
N VAL A 140 13.71 1.83 10.93
CA VAL A 140 12.83 3.00 11.00
C VAL A 140 11.47 2.62 10.44
N ARG A 141 10.40 2.96 11.17
CA ARG A 141 9.03 2.82 10.67
C ARG A 141 8.72 3.99 9.73
N THR A 142 8.08 3.69 8.62
CA THR A 142 7.78 4.69 7.59
C THR A 142 6.35 4.60 7.10
N ALA A 143 5.84 5.72 6.64
CA ALA A 143 4.58 5.85 5.93
C ALA A 143 4.69 7.05 4.98
N VAL A 144 3.79 7.14 4.02
CA VAL A 144 3.86 8.16 2.98
C VAL A 144 2.52 8.89 2.87
N ARG A 145 2.57 10.18 2.63
CA ARG A 145 1.40 10.97 2.20
C ARG A 145 1.70 11.55 0.82
N PHE A 146 0.68 11.58 -0.03
CA PHE A 146 0.79 12.23 -1.33
C PHE A 146 -0.57 12.77 -1.77
N VAL A 147 -0.55 13.56 -2.82
CA VAL A 147 -1.75 14.15 -3.42
C VAL A 147 -1.92 13.64 -4.83
N LEU A 148 -3.12 13.20 -5.16
CA LEU A 148 -3.54 12.92 -6.53
C LEU A 148 -4.40 14.07 -7.04
N ASP A 149 -4.00 14.62 -8.18
CA ASP A 149 -4.64 15.79 -8.73
C ASP A 149 -4.94 15.61 -10.22
#